data_2bcb016bfd0fa561daecf9f4c027fbf9
#
_entry.id   2bcb016bfd0fa561daecf9f4c027fbf9
#
_cell.length_a   1.000
_cell.length_b   1.000
_cell.length_c   1.000
_cell.angle_alpha   90.00
_cell.angle_beta   90.00
_cell.angle_gamma   90.00
#
_symmetry.space_group_name_H-M   'P 1'
#
loop_
_entity.id
_entity.type
_entity.pdbx_description
1 polymer ?
#
loop_
_entity_poly.entity_id
_entity_poly.type
_entity_poly.pdbx_seq_one_letter_code
_entity_poly.pdbx_strand_id
1 'polypeptide(L)'
;SENIQRAKRIFAQAMQKNDYHASYNYCYCTKSSHYSFILHEALKNDIHIETSSAYDIPIVEKLIAEGRLAKDSYILCNGFKRGKYIDYIARLINTGHPNTIPIIDNEDEIDYLCQAIDRPCEIGIRIASEEEPKFTFYTSRLGIKYRDIAPLYRRVIKNHPKVRLKMLHFFINAGIKDSAYYWNELLKCLK
;
A
#
# COMPACT_ATOMS: atom_id res chain seq x y z
N SER A 1 -13.93 -2.50 15.78
CA SER A 1 -12.83 -2.99 16.62
C SER A 1 -12.73 -4.52 16.61
N GLU A 2 -13.78 -5.26 16.95
CA GLU A 2 -13.77 -6.73 17.03
C GLU A 2 -13.28 -7.43 15.76
N ASN A 3 -13.74 -6.99 14.58
CA ASN A 3 -13.33 -7.57 13.30
C ASN A 3 -11.83 -7.41 13.04
N ILE A 4 -11.23 -6.28 13.43
CA ILE A 4 -9.79 -6.04 13.30
C ILE A 4 -9.03 -7.01 14.22
N GLN A 5 -9.44 -7.11 15.47
CA GLN A 5 -8.81 -8.03 16.44
C GLN A 5 -8.98 -9.49 16.01
N ARG A 6 -10.13 -9.84 15.47
CA ARG A 6 -10.38 -11.19 14.93
C ARG A 6 -9.44 -11.48 13.75
N ALA A 7 -9.28 -10.54 12.81
CA ALA A 7 -8.37 -10.69 11.68
C ALA A 7 -6.93 -10.88 12.16
N LYS A 8 -6.42 -10.00 13.04
CA LYS A 8 -5.06 -10.12 13.60
C LYS A 8 -4.84 -11.47 14.26
N ARG A 9 -5.80 -11.95 15.07
CA ARG A 9 -5.71 -13.25 15.73
C ARG A 9 -5.69 -14.43 14.76
N ILE A 10 -6.57 -14.43 13.74
CA ILE A 10 -6.63 -15.51 12.75
C ILE A 10 -5.32 -15.60 11.96
N PHE A 11 -4.78 -14.46 11.51
CA PHE A 11 -3.50 -14.43 10.81
C PHE A 11 -2.36 -14.89 11.71
N ALA A 12 -2.29 -14.43 12.96
CA ALA A 12 -1.26 -14.87 13.91
C ALA A 12 -1.30 -16.40 14.12
N GLN A 13 -2.48 -16.98 14.30
CA GLN A 13 -2.65 -18.43 14.43
C GLN A 13 -2.22 -19.18 13.16
N ALA A 14 -2.59 -18.68 11.98
CA ALA A 14 -2.20 -19.29 10.71
C ALA A 14 -0.69 -19.24 10.50
N MET A 15 -0.05 -18.13 10.81
CA MET A 15 1.41 -17.96 10.73
C MET A 15 2.13 -18.92 11.67
N GLN A 16 1.70 -18.99 12.93
CA GLN A 16 2.27 -19.92 13.91
C GLN A 16 2.13 -21.37 13.46
N LYS A 17 0.93 -21.77 12.97
CA LYS A 17 0.68 -23.13 12.49
C LYS A 17 1.57 -23.54 11.32
N ASN A 18 2.00 -22.57 10.50
CA ASN A 18 2.80 -22.81 9.30
C ASN A 18 4.27 -22.39 9.47
N ASP A 19 4.73 -22.18 10.70
CA ASP A 19 6.11 -21.78 11.00
C ASP A 19 6.57 -20.54 10.20
N TYR A 20 5.66 -19.58 10.02
CA TYR A 20 5.91 -18.35 9.28
C TYR A 20 6.33 -17.23 10.22
N HIS A 21 7.59 -16.81 10.14
CA HIS A 21 8.21 -15.90 11.10
C HIS A 21 8.11 -14.40 10.77
N ALA A 22 7.50 -14.02 9.65
CA ALA A 22 7.28 -12.61 9.35
C ALA A 22 6.11 -12.00 10.16
N SER A 23 5.95 -10.69 10.12
CA SER A 23 4.86 -9.99 10.80
C SER A 23 3.63 -9.84 9.89
N TYR A 24 2.45 -9.86 10.51
CA TYR A 24 1.20 -9.45 9.89
C TYR A 24 0.87 -8.03 10.31
N ASN A 25 0.76 -7.11 9.35
CA ASN A 25 0.44 -5.71 9.57
C ASN A 25 -0.93 -5.39 8.97
N TYR A 26 -1.90 -5.05 9.81
CA TYR A 26 -3.23 -4.66 9.36
C TYR A 26 -3.21 -3.18 8.98
N CYS A 27 -3.58 -2.85 7.73
CA CYS A 27 -3.73 -1.48 7.26
C CYS A 27 -5.22 -1.17 7.07
N TYR A 28 -5.70 -0.10 7.70
CA TYR A 28 -7.05 0.39 7.48
C TYR A 28 -7.07 1.31 6.26
N CYS A 29 -7.92 0.98 5.28
CA CYS A 29 -8.06 1.78 4.07
C CYS A 29 -9.08 2.92 4.29
N THR A 30 -8.63 4.17 4.17
CA THR A 30 -9.47 5.38 4.32
C THR A 30 -10.59 5.46 3.30
N LYS A 31 -10.44 4.79 2.14
CA LYS A 31 -11.48 4.68 1.12
C LYS A 31 -12.77 4.01 1.64
N SER A 32 -12.65 3.09 2.59
CA SER A 32 -13.81 2.41 3.19
C SER A 32 -14.63 3.37 4.05
N SER A 33 -13.96 4.19 4.85
CA SER A 33 -14.54 5.29 5.62
C SER A 33 -13.43 6.18 6.17
N HIS A 34 -13.62 7.49 6.08
CA HIS A 34 -12.69 8.49 6.60
C HIS A 34 -13.28 9.34 7.73
N TYR A 35 -14.44 8.96 8.27
CA TYR A 35 -15.02 9.64 9.43
C TYR A 35 -14.11 9.52 10.65
N SER A 36 -13.88 10.64 11.35
CA SER A 36 -12.94 10.73 12.46
C SER A 36 -13.22 9.70 13.57
N PHE A 37 -14.49 9.51 13.95
CA PHE A 37 -14.85 8.55 14.99
C PHE A 37 -14.55 7.10 14.61
N ILE A 38 -14.66 6.74 13.31
CA ILE A 38 -14.32 5.41 12.81
C ILE A 38 -12.79 5.23 12.83
N LEU A 39 -12.04 6.22 12.34
CA LEU A 39 -10.58 6.18 12.35
C LEU A 39 -10.03 6.11 13.77
N HIS A 40 -10.58 6.91 14.70
CA HIS A 40 -10.19 6.87 16.11
C HIS A 40 -10.43 5.50 16.73
N GLU A 41 -11.57 4.86 16.43
CA GLU A 41 -11.88 3.52 16.94
C GLU A 41 -10.99 2.44 16.30
N ALA A 42 -10.74 2.52 15.00
CA ALA A 42 -9.85 1.60 14.31
C ALA A 42 -8.42 1.65 14.86
N LEU A 43 -7.87 2.86 15.04
CA LEU A 43 -6.50 3.08 15.49
C LEU A 43 -6.23 2.62 16.94
N LYS A 44 -7.24 2.42 17.78
CA LYS A 44 -7.07 1.79 19.11
C LYS A 44 -6.55 0.34 19.01
N ASN A 45 -6.51 -0.25 17.83
CA ASN A 45 -6.13 -1.66 17.64
C ASN A 45 -4.66 -1.82 17.21
N ASP A 46 -3.84 -0.79 17.33
CA ASP A 46 -2.44 -0.82 16.88
C ASP A 46 -2.36 -1.31 15.42
N ILE A 47 -2.82 -0.48 14.51
CA ILE A 47 -2.90 -0.73 13.08
C ILE A 47 -2.28 0.40 12.28
N HIS A 48 -2.09 0.14 11.01
CA HIS A 48 -1.55 1.07 10.04
C HIS A 48 -2.65 1.69 9.18
N ILE A 49 -2.31 2.63 8.29
CA ILE A 49 -3.26 3.31 7.41
C ILE A 49 -2.86 3.13 5.95
N GLU A 50 -3.86 2.91 5.09
CA GLU A 50 -3.74 3.05 3.65
C GLU A 50 -4.61 4.21 3.18
N THR A 51 -4.00 5.16 2.44
CA THR A 51 -4.64 6.28 1.78
C THR A 51 -4.87 5.99 0.31
N SER A 52 -5.82 6.67 -0.31
CA SER A 52 -6.16 6.46 -1.73
C SER A 52 -6.20 7.74 -2.56
N SER A 53 -5.99 8.89 -1.91
CA SER A 53 -6.06 10.20 -2.56
C SER A 53 -5.32 11.28 -1.78
N ALA A 54 -5.11 12.43 -2.44
CA ALA A 54 -4.54 13.62 -1.81
C ALA A 54 -5.34 14.10 -0.58
N TYR A 55 -6.65 13.87 -0.58
CA TYR A 55 -7.54 14.34 0.50
C TYR A 55 -7.37 13.55 1.79
N ASP A 56 -6.81 12.34 1.72
CA ASP A 56 -6.58 11.50 2.89
C ASP A 56 -5.34 11.94 3.68
N ILE A 57 -4.36 12.56 3.04
CA ILE A 57 -3.10 12.95 3.69
C ILE A 57 -3.30 13.98 4.80
N PRO A 58 -4.08 15.06 4.65
CA PRO A 58 -4.39 15.96 5.75
C PRO A 58 -5.07 15.28 6.95
N ILE A 59 -5.86 14.23 6.69
CA ILE A 59 -6.46 13.42 7.76
C ILE A 59 -5.37 12.66 8.51
N VAL A 60 -4.44 12.03 7.79
CA VAL A 60 -3.29 11.32 8.37
C VAL A 60 -2.43 12.28 9.20
N GLU A 61 -2.10 13.46 8.66
CA GLU A 61 -1.34 14.49 9.38
C GLU A 61 -2.02 14.92 10.69
N LYS A 62 -3.34 15.07 10.66
CA LYS A 62 -4.12 15.38 11.87
C LYS A 62 -4.03 14.22 12.89
N LEU A 63 -4.18 12.98 12.47
CA LEU A 63 -4.07 11.81 13.34
C LEU A 63 -2.68 11.69 13.98
N ILE A 64 -1.62 12.03 13.24
CA ILE A 64 -0.26 12.11 13.74
C ILE A 64 -0.14 13.22 14.80
N ALA A 65 -0.63 14.43 14.50
CA ALA A 65 -0.59 15.57 15.41
C ALA A 65 -1.37 15.31 16.70
N GLU A 66 -2.44 14.55 16.65
CA GLU A 66 -3.24 14.12 17.81
C GLU A 66 -2.60 12.94 18.59
N GLY A 67 -1.44 12.42 18.14
CA GLY A 67 -0.79 11.27 18.76
C GLY A 67 -1.57 9.95 18.63
N ARG A 68 -2.50 9.87 17.67
CA ARG A 68 -3.34 8.68 17.44
C ARG A 68 -2.73 7.68 16.47
N LEU A 69 -1.85 8.14 15.60
CA LEU A 69 -1.06 7.29 14.71
C LEU A 69 0.38 7.29 15.22
N ALA A 70 0.91 6.12 15.52
CA ALA A 70 2.27 5.98 16.00
C ALA A 70 3.28 6.43 14.93
N LYS A 71 4.42 6.98 15.35
CA LYS A 71 5.44 7.53 14.44
C LYS A 71 6.03 6.49 13.49
N ASP A 72 6.05 5.24 13.90
CA ASP A 72 6.53 4.08 13.15
C ASP A 72 5.43 3.34 12.39
N SER A 73 4.18 3.84 12.44
CA SER A 73 3.09 3.26 11.67
C SER A 73 3.35 3.37 10.17
N TYR A 74 3.00 2.32 9.43
CA TYR A 74 2.99 2.38 7.97
C TYR A 74 1.85 3.28 7.47
N ILE A 75 2.19 4.15 6.51
CA ILE A 75 1.27 4.98 5.75
C ILE A 75 1.41 4.56 4.29
N LEU A 76 0.55 3.64 3.85
CA LEU A 76 0.56 3.17 2.46
C LEU A 76 -0.19 4.17 1.59
N CYS A 77 0.49 4.80 0.65
CA CYS A 77 -0.11 5.79 -0.25
C CYS A 77 -0.45 5.14 -1.58
N ASN A 78 -1.64 4.53 -1.65
CA ASN A 78 -2.18 3.88 -2.83
C ASN A 78 -2.99 4.88 -3.69
N GLY A 79 -3.39 4.46 -4.90
CA GLY A 79 -4.11 5.31 -5.84
C GLY A 79 -3.19 6.16 -6.72
N PHE A 80 -3.77 6.81 -7.71
CA PHE A 80 -3.05 7.52 -8.75
C PHE A 80 -2.40 8.80 -8.23
N LYS A 81 -1.07 8.88 -8.29
CA LYS A 81 -0.27 9.94 -7.68
C LYS A 81 0.09 11.02 -8.70
N ARG A 82 -0.68 12.10 -8.71
CA ARG A 82 -0.38 13.32 -9.50
C ARG A 82 -0.59 14.59 -8.68
N GLY A 83 0.11 15.65 -9.06
CA GLY A 83 -0.04 16.98 -8.49
C GLY A 83 0.02 16.96 -6.96
N LYS A 84 -0.99 17.51 -6.31
CA LYS A 84 -1.07 17.64 -4.84
C LYS A 84 -0.83 16.33 -4.08
N TYR A 85 -1.15 15.16 -4.67
CA TYR A 85 -0.95 13.91 -3.96
C TYR A 85 0.53 13.57 -3.82
N ILE A 86 1.32 13.75 -4.87
CA ILE A 86 2.78 13.63 -4.80
C ILE A 86 3.36 14.62 -3.79
N ASP A 87 2.95 15.90 -3.85
CA ASP A 87 3.45 16.94 -2.94
C ASP A 87 3.17 16.59 -1.48
N TYR A 88 1.98 16.08 -1.18
CA TYR A 88 1.60 15.71 0.18
C TYR A 88 2.33 14.46 0.68
N ILE A 89 2.50 13.46 -0.17
CA ILE A 89 3.32 12.28 0.14
C ILE A 89 4.77 12.69 0.40
N ALA A 90 5.35 13.51 -0.48
CA ALA A 90 6.70 14.02 -0.32
C ALA A 90 6.85 14.81 0.98
N ARG A 91 5.86 15.61 1.36
CA ARG A 91 5.85 16.33 2.64
C ARG A 91 5.93 15.38 3.83
N LEU A 92 5.14 14.28 3.86
CA LEU A 92 5.22 13.27 4.93
C LEU A 92 6.62 12.64 5.00
N ILE A 93 7.19 12.29 3.87
CA ILE A 93 8.54 11.71 3.79
C ILE A 93 9.57 12.72 4.30
N ASN A 94 9.54 13.95 3.81
CA ASN A 94 10.51 14.99 4.12
C ASN A 94 10.43 15.45 5.59
N THR A 95 9.25 15.41 6.21
CA THR A 95 9.04 15.73 7.64
C THR A 95 9.39 14.58 8.58
N GLY A 96 9.84 13.45 8.06
CA GLY A 96 10.44 12.38 8.87
C GLY A 96 9.48 11.28 9.30
N HIS A 97 8.47 10.97 8.48
CA HIS A 97 7.65 9.77 8.61
C HIS A 97 8.25 8.63 7.76
N PRO A 98 9.17 7.81 8.32
CA PRO A 98 10.03 6.90 7.53
C PRO A 98 9.25 5.76 6.87
N ASN A 99 8.10 5.40 7.45
CA ASN A 99 7.25 4.32 6.97
C ASN A 99 6.11 4.81 6.06
N THR A 100 6.28 6.00 5.43
CA THR A 100 5.41 6.43 4.33
C THR A 100 5.84 5.73 3.06
N ILE A 101 4.99 4.85 2.54
CA ILE A 101 5.29 3.98 1.40
C ILE A 101 4.36 4.32 0.23
N PRO A 102 4.81 5.08 -0.77
CA PRO A 102 4.09 5.27 -2.02
C PRO A 102 3.96 3.97 -2.79
N ILE A 103 2.74 3.60 -3.17
CA ILE A 103 2.46 2.41 -3.98
C ILE A 103 2.40 2.84 -5.45
N ILE A 104 3.41 2.51 -6.21
CA ILE A 104 3.61 2.93 -7.59
C ILE A 104 2.68 2.19 -8.54
N ASP A 105 1.90 2.93 -9.30
CA ASP A 105 0.96 2.43 -10.31
C ASP A 105 1.56 2.43 -11.74
N ASN A 106 2.53 3.30 -11.99
CA ASN A 106 3.25 3.41 -13.26
C ASN A 106 4.64 4.00 -13.05
N GLU A 107 5.50 3.86 -14.05
CA GLU A 107 6.91 4.28 -13.97
C GLU A 107 7.08 5.80 -13.75
N ASP A 108 6.28 6.63 -14.41
CA ASP A 108 6.37 8.10 -14.31
C ASP A 108 6.20 8.59 -12.86
N GLU A 109 5.45 7.86 -12.03
CA GLU A 109 5.26 8.20 -10.62
C GLU A 109 6.56 8.14 -9.81
N ILE A 110 7.54 7.32 -10.22
CA ILE A 110 8.86 7.25 -9.59
C ILE A 110 9.61 8.57 -9.83
N ASP A 111 9.59 9.06 -11.07
CA ASP A 111 10.28 10.30 -11.42
C ASP A 111 9.65 11.50 -10.70
N TYR A 112 8.32 11.61 -10.69
CA TYR A 112 7.62 12.67 -9.96
C TYR A 112 7.92 12.63 -8.46
N LEU A 113 7.89 11.44 -7.85
CA LEU A 113 8.24 11.26 -6.45
C LEU A 113 9.68 11.70 -6.17
N CYS A 114 10.64 11.24 -6.97
CA CYS A 114 12.06 11.54 -6.79
C CYS A 114 12.40 13.02 -6.95
N GLN A 115 11.64 13.77 -7.76
CA GLN A 115 11.76 15.22 -7.87
C GLN A 115 11.25 15.94 -6.61
N ALA A 116 10.24 15.38 -5.93
CA ALA A 116 9.57 16.02 -4.81
C ALA A 116 10.18 15.68 -3.43
N ILE A 117 10.89 14.54 -3.30
CA ILE A 117 11.46 14.11 -2.02
C ILE A 117 12.91 14.56 -1.86
N ASP A 118 13.29 14.95 -0.62
CA ASP A 118 14.64 15.37 -0.26
C ASP A 118 15.47 14.25 0.36
N ARG A 119 14.83 13.14 0.73
CA ARG A 119 15.47 11.98 1.37
C ARG A 119 15.00 10.66 0.75
N PRO A 120 15.78 9.59 0.87
CA PRO A 120 15.38 8.27 0.38
C PRO A 120 14.12 7.75 1.09
N CYS A 121 13.29 7.00 0.35
CA CYS A 121 12.11 6.33 0.87
C CYS A 121 11.97 4.90 0.34
N GLU A 122 11.15 4.12 1.01
CA GLU A 122 10.70 2.82 0.53
C GLU A 122 9.45 3.00 -0.33
N ILE A 123 9.31 2.19 -1.38
CA ILE A 123 8.15 2.19 -2.28
C ILE A 123 7.55 0.81 -2.39
N GLY A 124 6.26 0.75 -2.72
CA GLY A 124 5.61 -0.46 -3.19
C GLY A 124 5.37 -0.40 -4.71
N ILE A 125 5.22 -1.54 -5.36
CA ILE A 125 4.75 -1.63 -6.74
C ILE A 125 3.38 -2.30 -6.73
N ARG A 126 2.39 -1.65 -7.34
CA ARG A 126 1.10 -2.27 -7.58
C ARG A 126 1.17 -3.15 -8.81
N ILE A 127 0.81 -4.41 -8.63
CA ILE A 127 0.67 -5.38 -9.70
C ILE A 127 -0.69 -5.18 -10.35
N ALA A 128 -0.73 -5.00 -11.66
CA ALA A 128 -1.97 -5.01 -12.42
C ALA A 128 -2.59 -6.40 -12.34
N SER A 129 -3.83 -6.50 -11.86
CA SER A 129 -4.57 -7.76 -11.88
C SER A 129 -4.87 -8.13 -13.33
N GLU A 130 -4.44 -9.31 -13.74
CA GLU A 130 -4.82 -9.93 -15.00
C GLU A 130 -6.12 -10.70 -14.77
N GLU A 131 -7.21 -9.98 -14.47
CA GLU A 131 -8.53 -10.60 -14.45
C GLU A 131 -8.81 -11.08 -15.88
N GLU A 132 -9.09 -12.38 -16.04
CA GLU A 132 -9.71 -12.85 -17.27
C GLU A 132 -11.01 -12.06 -17.47
N PRO A 133 -11.10 -11.24 -18.49
CA PRO A 133 -12.29 -10.42 -18.66
C PRO A 133 -13.45 -11.32 -19.03
N LYS A 134 -14.43 -11.44 -18.14
CA LYS A 134 -15.77 -11.83 -18.56
C LYS A 134 -16.37 -10.84 -19.59
N PHE A 135 -15.70 -9.74 -19.79
CA PHE A 135 -16.01 -8.67 -20.74
C PHE A 135 -14.73 -8.26 -21.47
N THR A 136 -14.76 -8.24 -22.77
CA THR A 136 -13.66 -7.96 -23.71
C THR A 136 -12.94 -6.61 -23.53
N PHE A 137 -13.32 -5.78 -22.57
CA PHE A 137 -12.81 -4.42 -22.37
C PHE A 137 -12.25 -4.10 -20.98
N TYR A 138 -12.15 -5.05 -20.06
CA TYR A 138 -11.67 -4.78 -18.72
C TYR A 138 -10.20 -5.14 -18.54
N THR A 139 -9.32 -4.19 -18.87
CA THR A 139 -7.93 -4.22 -18.40
C THR A 139 -7.82 -3.37 -17.13
N SER A 140 -7.14 -3.86 -16.11
CA SER A 140 -6.81 -3.04 -14.94
C SER A 140 -6.09 -1.79 -15.42
N ARG A 141 -6.67 -0.61 -15.15
CA ARG A 141 -6.07 0.68 -15.52
C ARG A 141 -4.95 1.09 -14.58
N LEU A 142 -4.78 0.38 -13.47
CA LEU A 142 -3.86 0.70 -12.40
C LEU A 142 -2.91 -0.47 -12.17
N GLY A 143 -1.65 -0.12 -11.94
CA GLY A 143 -0.60 -1.08 -11.65
C GLY A 143 0.24 -1.44 -12.87
N ILE A 144 1.38 -2.05 -12.57
CA ILE A 144 2.38 -2.50 -13.53
C ILE A 144 2.12 -3.97 -13.84
N LYS A 145 2.15 -4.35 -15.11
CA LYS A 145 1.96 -5.75 -15.50
C LYS A 145 3.04 -6.62 -14.84
N TYR A 146 2.65 -7.80 -14.38
CA TYR A 146 3.56 -8.73 -13.70
C TYR A 146 4.88 -8.93 -14.45
N ARG A 147 4.84 -9.18 -15.75
CA ARG A 147 6.03 -9.38 -16.61
C ARG A 147 6.97 -8.18 -16.68
N ASP A 148 6.47 -6.95 -16.41
CA ASP A 148 7.22 -5.71 -16.53
C ASP A 148 7.87 -5.30 -15.19
N ILE A 149 7.51 -5.94 -14.06
CA ILE A 149 8.01 -5.58 -12.72
C ILE A 149 9.50 -5.85 -12.58
N ALA A 150 9.98 -7.06 -12.93
CA ALA A 150 11.39 -7.39 -12.82
C ALA A 150 12.28 -6.56 -13.77
N PRO A 151 11.90 -6.29 -15.04
CA PRO A 151 12.58 -5.33 -15.89
C PRO A 151 12.63 -3.91 -15.29
N LEU A 152 11.52 -3.39 -14.77
CA LEU A 152 11.46 -2.09 -14.12
C LEU A 152 12.39 -2.02 -12.90
N TYR A 153 12.33 -3.03 -12.04
CA TYR A 153 13.20 -3.09 -10.88
C TYR A 153 14.68 -3.01 -11.27
N ARG A 154 15.11 -3.83 -12.23
CA ARG A 154 16.53 -3.87 -12.66
C ARG A 154 16.99 -2.57 -13.30
N ARG A 155 16.14 -1.95 -14.11
CA ARG A 155 16.47 -0.76 -14.90
C ARG A 155 16.42 0.53 -14.06
N VAL A 156 15.40 0.66 -13.21
CA VAL A 156 15.10 1.94 -12.54
C VAL A 156 15.38 1.88 -11.04
N ILE A 157 14.93 0.82 -10.33
CA ILE A 157 14.86 0.86 -8.87
C ILE A 157 16.12 0.33 -8.20
N LYS A 158 16.71 -0.77 -8.72
CA LYS A 158 17.78 -1.54 -8.06
C LYS A 158 18.94 -0.68 -7.55
N ASN A 159 19.37 0.30 -8.32
CA ASN A 159 20.50 1.17 -8.01
C ASN A 159 20.08 2.64 -7.83
N HIS A 160 18.79 2.91 -7.65
CA HIS A 160 18.28 4.26 -7.52
C HIS A 160 18.67 4.86 -6.16
N PRO A 161 19.21 6.09 -6.10
CA PRO A 161 19.69 6.67 -4.84
C PRO A 161 18.56 7.05 -3.86
N LYS A 162 17.35 7.33 -4.35
CA LYS A 162 16.25 7.84 -3.53
C LYS A 162 15.15 6.83 -3.24
N VAL A 163 15.02 5.73 -3.99
CA VAL A 163 13.92 4.77 -3.78
C VAL A 163 14.43 3.34 -3.63
N ARG A 164 13.76 2.57 -2.77
CA ARG A 164 14.00 1.13 -2.56
C ARG A 164 12.69 0.39 -2.57
N LEU A 165 12.63 -0.74 -3.28
CA LEU A 165 11.44 -1.60 -3.28
C LEU A 165 11.30 -2.29 -1.92
N LYS A 166 10.13 -2.12 -1.30
CA LYS A 166 9.76 -2.73 -0.01
C LYS A 166 8.69 -3.79 -0.15
N MET A 167 7.71 -3.56 -1.01
CA MET A 167 6.55 -4.44 -1.12
C MET A 167 6.01 -4.54 -2.54
N LEU A 168 5.31 -5.63 -2.79
CA LEU A 168 4.40 -5.78 -3.92
C LEU A 168 2.97 -5.65 -3.40
N HIS A 169 2.17 -4.89 -4.10
CA HIS A 169 0.77 -4.64 -3.77
C HIS A 169 -0.11 -5.20 -4.88
N PHE A 170 -1.14 -5.94 -4.53
CA PHE A 170 -2.16 -6.37 -5.49
C PHE A 170 -3.56 -6.16 -4.94
N PHE A 171 -4.51 -6.02 -5.83
CA PHE A 171 -5.91 -5.80 -5.47
C PHE A 171 -6.80 -6.75 -6.27
N ILE A 172 -7.68 -7.45 -5.58
CA ILE A 172 -8.66 -8.35 -6.19
C ILE A 172 -10.02 -7.67 -6.14
N ASN A 173 -10.54 -7.26 -7.31
CA ASN A 173 -11.74 -6.42 -7.42
C ASN A 173 -13.05 -7.22 -7.31
N ALA A 174 -13.05 -8.50 -7.65
CA ALA A 174 -14.28 -9.27 -7.84
C ALA A 174 -14.86 -9.90 -6.56
N GLY A 175 -14.32 -9.56 -5.39
CA GLY A 175 -14.58 -10.36 -4.18
C GLY A 175 -13.99 -11.77 -4.33
N ILE A 176 -13.64 -12.39 -3.22
CA ILE A 176 -13.08 -13.75 -3.25
C ILE A 176 -14.24 -14.73 -3.45
N LYS A 177 -14.65 -14.91 -4.70
CA LYS A 177 -15.63 -15.93 -5.09
C LYS A 177 -14.99 -17.29 -5.26
N ASP A 178 -13.70 -17.31 -5.60
CA ASP A 178 -12.91 -18.50 -5.84
C ASP A 178 -11.55 -18.37 -5.13
N SER A 179 -11.30 -19.25 -4.18
CA SER A 179 -10.03 -19.30 -3.45
C SER A 179 -8.86 -19.64 -4.38
N ALA A 180 -9.06 -20.42 -5.43
CA ALA A 180 -8.01 -20.77 -6.39
C ALA A 180 -7.51 -19.52 -7.14
N TYR A 181 -8.40 -18.63 -7.52
CA TYR A 181 -8.01 -17.36 -8.15
C TYR A 181 -7.17 -16.49 -7.21
N TYR A 182 -7.58 -16.35 -5.95
CA TYR A 182 -6.82 -15.60 -4.94
C TYR A 182 -5.40 -16.16 -4.79
N TRP A 183 -5.27 -17.47 -4.63
CA TRP A 183 -3.98 -18.12 -4.48
C TRP A 183 -3.11 -17.98 -5.72
N ASN A 184 -3.70 -17.98 -6.91
CA ASN A 184 -2.97 -17.81 -8.16
C ASN A 184 -2.38 -16.40 -8.27
N GLU A 185 -3.13 -15.36 -7.90
CA GLU A 185 -2.61 -13.98 -7.85
C GLU A 185 -1.49 -13.83 -6.80
N LEU A 186 -1.63 -14.45 -5.63
CA LEU A 186 -0.58 -14.45 -4.61
C LEU A 186 0.68 -15.18 -5.09
N LEU A 187 0.55 -16.33 -5.74
CA LEU A 187 1.67 -17.08 -6.28
C LEU A 187 2.47 -16.31 -7.35
N LYS A 188 1.82 -15.44 -8.12
CA LYS A 188 2.53 -14.53 -9.04
C LYS A 188 3.47 -13.57 -8.31
N CYS A 189 3.16 -13.19 -7.08
CA CYS A 189 4.01 -12.31 -6.28
C CYS A 189 5.25 -13.02 -5.71
N LEU A 190 5.24 -14.36 -5.65
CA LEU A 190 6.30 -15.17 -5.05
C LEU A 190 7.33 -15.69 -6.09
N LYS A 191 7.05 -15.54 -7.37
CA LYS A 191 7.94 -15.92 -8.48
C LYS A 191 8.76 -14.74 -8.96
#